data_6de3d6e9efb9fa87941cc56cf407ad0a
#
_entry.id   6de3d6e9efb9fa87941cc56cf407ad0a
#
_cell.length_a   1.000
_cell.length_b   1.000
_cell.length_c   1.000
_cell.angle_alpha   90.00
_cell.angle_beta   90.00
_cell.angle_gamma   90.00
#
_symmetry.space_group_name_H-M   'P 1'
#
loop_
_entity.id
_entity.type
_entity.pdbx_description
1 polymer ?
#
loop_
_entity_poly.entity_id
_entity_poly.type
_entity_poly.pdbx_seq_one_letter_code
_entity_poly.pdbx_strand_id
1 'polypeptide(L)'
;MPAQPSPSGRTVHLSTSGVDARIAPDEFGGFVLEIGGAVQSHVDLADPARIRYEYLRRMAHVLDGVAPAGAPVRVLHLGAGALTLPRYLQATRPGSEQTVVDLDRELVSFVLAELPLPAGTDLVSVVADARLAAVDLALDGERFDAVVLDIGTGEEGAEHLRG
;
A
#
# COMPACT_ATOMS: atom_id res chain seq x y z
N MET A 1 30.54 15.37 -1.21
CA MET A 1 30.05 15.22 -1.27
C MET A 1 29.54 14.71 -1.08
N PRO A 2 29.54 14.59 -1.09
CA PRO A 2 29.02 14.10 -0.91
C PRO A 2 28.36 13.42 -0.93
N ALA A 3 28.16 13.30 -0.90
CA ALA A 3 27.64 12.73 -0.97
C ALA A 3 26.84 12.19 -1.16
N GLN A 4 26.52 11.81 -1.37
CA GLN A 4 25.69 11.26 -1.74
C GLN A 4 24.93 10.66 -1.45
N PRO A 5 24.47 11.03 -1.53
CA PRO A 5 23.51 10.43 -1.18
C PRO A 5 23.09 9.56 -1.40
N SER A 6 22.82 9.86 -1.19
CA SER A 6 22.71 8.68 -1.23
C SER A 6 21.57 8.07 -1.78
N PRO A 7 21.74 7.26 -2.60
CA PRO A 7 20.69 6.38 -3.03
C PRO A 7 20.25 5.44 -1.94
N SER A 8 20.74 5.69 -0.74
CA SER A 8 20.45 4.82 0.38
C SER A 8 19.01 4.90 0.86
N GLY A 9 18.31 5.96 0.49
CA GLY A 9 16.93 6.10 0.91
C GLY A 9 16.76 6.48 2.37
N ARG A 10 15.56 6.28 2.88
CA ARG A 10 15.15 6.64 4.24
C ARG A 10 14.69 5.41 5.00
N THR A 11 14.84 5.44 6.31
CA THR A 11 14.50 4.33 7.20
C THR A 11 13.70 4.83 8.38
N VAL A 12 12.72 4.04 8.81
CA VAL A 12 11.98 4.26 10.05
C VAL A 12 11.88 2.95 10.82
N HIS A 13 11.91 3.02 12.14
CA HIS A 13 11.71 1.85 12.97
C HIS A 13 10.23 1.65 13.22
N LEU A 14 9.72 0.45 12.97
CA LEU A 14 8.34 0.07 13.22
C LEU A 14 8.24 -0.51 14.62
N SER A 15 7.76 0.29 15.57
CA SER A 15 7.79 -0.08 16.98
C SER A 15 6.94 -1.31 17.31
N THR A 16 5.84 -1.50 16.61
CA THR A 16 4.94 -2.65 16.86
C THR A 16 5.55 -3.94 16.36
N SER A 17 6.03 -3.95 15.13
CA SER A 17 6.64 -5.15 14.53
C SER A 17 8.08 -5.38 14.97
N GLY A 18 8.77 -4.34 15.45
CA GLY A 18 10.15 -4.46 15.91
C GLY A 18 11.17 -4.57 14.80
N VAL A 19 10.82 -4.14 13.60
CA VAL A 19 11.72 -4.17 12.44
C VAL A 19 11.76 -2.79 11.79
N ASP A 20 12.73 -2.59 10.91
CA ASP A 20 12.85 -1.33 10.18
C ASP A 20 12.18 -1.41 8.82
N ALA A 21 11.57 -0.31 8.42
CA ALA A 21 11.08 -0.09 7.06
C ALA A 21 12.02 0.88 6.35
N ARG A 22 12.29 0.61 5.09
CA ARG A 22 13.20 1.44 4.30
C ARG A 22 12.59 1.71 2.93
N ILE A 23 12.67 2.97 2.51
CA ILE A 23 12.26 3.37 1.16
C ILE A 23 13.49 3.88 0.43
N ALA A 24 13.74 3.35 -0.76
CA ALA A 24 14.88 3.73 -1.57
C ALA A 24 14.52 3.70 -3.05
N PRO A 25 15.20 4.51 -3.86
CA PRO A 25 14.99 4.44 -5.31
C PRO A 25 15.47 3.09 -5.85
N ASP A 26 14.84 2.63 -6.90
CA ASP A 26 15.28 1.42 -7.58
C ASP A 26 15.90 1.77 -8.95
N GLU A 27 16.40 0.75 -9.65
CA GLU A 27 17.06 0.94 -10.93
C GLU A 27 16.09 1.15 -12.11
N PHE A 28 14.79 1.07 -11.84
CA PHE A 28 13.76 1.16 -12.88
C PHE A 28 12.99 2.48 -12.83
N GLY A 29 13.50 3.45 -12.08
CA GLY A 29 12.88 4.77 -12.01
C GLY A 29 11.78 4.92 -10.99
N GLY A 30 11.61 3.95 -10.11
CA GLY A 30 10.62 4.00 -9.04
C GLY A 30 11.28 3.90 -7.68
N PHE A 31 10.48 3.47 -6.71
CA PHE A 31 10.92 3.30 -5.33
C PHE A 31 10.48 1.93 -4.81
N VAL A 32 11.29 1.36 -3.92
CA VAL A 32 10.94 0.12 -3.24
C VAL A 32 10.78 0.38 -1.76
N LEU A 33 9.85 -0.35 -1.16
CA LEU A 33 9.69 -0.43 0.29
C LEU A 33 10.19 -1.79 0.73
N GLU A 34 11.12 -1.78 1.69
CA GLU A 34 11.60 -2.98 2.36
C GLU A 34 11.16 -2.94 3.81
N ILE A 35 10.72 -4.06 4.33
CA ILE A 35 10.36 -4.21 5.74
C ILE A 35 11.10 -5.42 6.28
N GLY A 36 11.90 -5.21 7.34
CA GLY A 36 12.70 -6.29 7.90
C GLY A 36 13.71 -6.88 6.91
N GLY A 37 14.16 -6.08 5.96
CA GLY A 37 15.11 -6.51 4.94
C GLY A 37 14.50 -7.19 3.73
N ALA A 38 13.18 -7.38 3.71
CA ALA A 38 12.49 -8.00 2.58
C ALA A 38 11.71 -6.97 1.78
N VAL A 39 11.78 -7.05 0.46
CA VAL A 39 11.05 -6.14 -0.41
C VAL A 39 9.56 -6.42 -0.34
N GLN A 40 8.77 -5.40 -0.06
CA GLN A 40 7.32 -5.50 0.08
C GLN A 40 6.56 -4.92 -1.10
N SER A 41 7.02 -3.80 -1.63
CA SER A 41 6.27 -3.05 -2.64
C SER A 41 7.21 -2.25 -3.52
N HIS A 42 6.71 -1.91 -4.69
CA HIS A 42 7.33 -0.99 -5.62
C HIS A 42 6.31 0.09 -5.98
N VAL A 43 6.76 1.33 -6.06
CA VAL A 43 5.90 2.47 -6.41
C VAL A 43 6.55 3.26 -7.54
N ASP A 44 5.76 3.59 -8.53
CA ASP A 44 6.14 4.54 -9.58
C ASP A 44 5.33 5.82 -9.38
N LEU A 45 5.96 6.87 -8.87
CA LEU A 45 5.27 8.13 -8.61
C LEU A 45 4.83 8.84 -9.88
N ALA A 46 5.57 8.65 -10.97
CA ALA A 46 5.25 9.29 -12.23
C ALA A 46 4.07 8.61 -12.93
N ASP A 47 3.86 7.32 -12.67
CA ASP A 47 2.77 6.56 -13.26
C ASP A 47 2.19 5.59 -12.22
N PRO A 48 1.28 6.07 -11.35
CA PRO A 48 0.72 5.24 -10.30
C PRO A 48 -0.08 4.03 -10.81
N ALA A 49 -0.50 4.02 -12.04
CA ALA A 49 -1.19 2.88 -12.64
C ALA A 49 -0.23 1.77 -13.04
N ARG A 50 1.07 2.04 -13.05
CA ARG A 50 2.08 1.05 -13.40
C ARG A 50 2.48 0.24 -12.18
N ILE A 51 2.06 -1.01 -12.14
CA ILE A 51 2.37 -1.92 -11.03
C ILE A 51 3.39 -2.93 -11.49
N ARG A 52 4.52 -3.00 -10.79
CA ARG A 52 5.63 -3.84 -11.17
C ARG A 52 5.47 -5.30 -10.73
N TYR A 53 5.02 -5.52 -9.50
CA TYR A 53 4.98 -6.86 -8.95
C TYR A 53 3.71 -7.60 -9.36
N GLU A 54 3.89 -8.84 -9.77
CA GLU A 54 2.82 -9.63 -10.34
C GLU A 54 1.63 -9.84 -9.41
N TYR A 55 1.89 -10.12 -8.13
CA TYR A 55 0.79 -10.36 -7.22
C TYR A 55 -0.06 -9.10 -7.01
N LEU A 56 0.55 -7.92 -7.03
CA LEU A 56 -0.19 -6.66 -6.95
C LEU A 56 -0.93 -6.38 -8.27
N ARG A 57 -0.34 -6.74 -9.41
CA ARG A 57 -1.04 -6.63 -10.70
C ARG A 57 -2.28 -7.49 -10.74
N ARG A 58 -2.21 -8.70 -10.17
CA ARG A 58 -3.38 -9.58 -10.08
C ARG A 58 -4.47 -8.98 -9.24
N MET A 59 -4.12 -8.39 -8.10
CA MET A 59 -5.08 -7.68 -7.27
C MET A 59 -5.70 -6.49 -8.00
N ALA A 60 -4.89 -5.71 -8.71
CA ALA A 60 -5.37 -4.59 -9.49
C ALA A 60 -6.34 -5.07 -10.58
N HIS A 61 -6.04 -6.18 -11.22
CA HIS A 61 -6.90 -6.75 -12.25
C HIS A 61 -8.28 -7.14 -11.68
N VAL A 62 -8.30 -7.72 -10.49
CA VAL A 62 -9.57 -8.02 -9.81
C VAL A 62 -10.33 -6.74 -9.50
N LEU A 63 -9.64 -5.72 -9.02
CA LEU A 63 -10.26 -4.42 -8.72
C LEU A 63 -10.82 -3.75 -9.98
N ASP A 64 -10.21 -3.98 -11.13
CA ASP A 64 -10.73 -3.44 -12.39
C ASP A 64 -12.13 -3.95 -12.71
N GLY A 65 -12.49 -5.12 -12.20
CA GLY A 65 -13.77 -5.75 -12.46
C GLY A 65 -14.88 -5.44 -11.45
N VAL A 66 -14.60 -4.68 -10.37
CA VAL A 66 -15.60 -4.47 -9.32
C VAL A 66 -16.64 -3.39 -9.66
N ALA A 67 -16.36 -2.58 -10.67
CA ALA A 67 -17.27 -1.52 -11.11
C ALA A 67 -16.90 -1.14 -12.55
N PRO A 68 -17.79 -0.40 -13.26
CA PRO A 68 -17.44 0.08 -14.60
C PRO A 68 -16.16 0.89 -14.59
N ALA A 69 -15.40 0.82 -15.68
CA ALA A 69 -14.12 1.51 -15.80
C ALA A 69 -14.27 3.00 -15.46
N GLY A 70 -13.36 3.50 -14.63
CA GLY A 70 -13.33 4.90 -14.23
C GLY A 70 -14.31 5.28 -13.12
N ALA A 71 -15.27 4.42 -12.78
CA ALA A 71 -16.23 4.73 -11.72
C ALA A 71 -15.54 4.65 -10.35
N PRO A 72 -15.79 5.61 -9.45
CA PRO A 72 -15.22 5.57 -8.12
C PRO A 72 -15.78 4.39 -7.33
N VAL A 73 -14.95 3.85 -6.44
CA VAL A 73 -15.29 2.72 -5.58
C VAL A 73 -14.93 3.03 -4.14
N ARG A 74 -15.46 2.24 -3.23
CA ARG A 74 -15.13 2.32 -1.82
C ARG A 74 -14.38 1.04 -1.45
N VAL A 75 -13.13 1.18 -1.04
CA VAL A 75 -12.23 0.04 -0.83
C VAL A 75 -11.62 0.08 0.56
N LEU A 76 -11.59 -1.09 1.19
CA LEU A 76 -10.87 -1.29 2.44
C LEU A 76 -9.59 -2.07 2.14
N HIS A 77 -8.45 -1.50 2.51
CA HIS A 77 -7.15 -2.14 2.38
C HIS A 77 -6.69 -2.62 3.74
N LEU A 78 -6.56 -3.91 3.90
CA LEU A 78 -6.03 -4.54 5.11
C LEU A 78 -4.55 -4.78 4.88
N GLY A 79 -3.74 -3.86 5.40
CA GLY A 79 -2.31 -3.80 5.12
C GLY A 79 -1.99 -2.65 4.16
N ALA A 80 -0.99 -1.85 4.51
CA ALA A 80 -0.66 -0.64 3.75
C ALA A 80 0.41 -0.87 2.69
N GLY A 81 1.49 -1.54 3.04
CA GLY A 81 2.67 -1.56 2.20
C GLY A 81 3.08 -0.14 1.82
N ALA A 82 3.44 0.08 0.59
CA ALA A 82 3.76 1.41 0.07
C ALA A 82 2.53 2.11 -0.55
N LEU A 83 1.33 1.60 -0.26
CA LEU A 83 0.07 2.13 -0.79
C LEU A 83 -0.02 2.01 -2.31
N THR A 84 0.55 0.96 -2.87
CA THR A 84 0.58 0.74 -4.32
C THR A 84 -0.83 0.66 -4.91
N LEU A 85 -1.71 -0.14 -4.32
CA LEU A 85 -3.07 -0.28 -4.82
C LEU A 85 -3.93 0.96 -4.57
N PRO A 86 -3.84 1.65 -3.44
CA PRO A 86 -4.51 2.95 -3.30
C PRO A 86 -4.10 3.95 -4.38
N ARG A 87 -2.83 3.99 -4.75
CA ARG A 87 -2.33 4.88 -5.82
C ARG A 87 -2.92 4.49 -7.17
N TYR A 88 -2.96 3.19 -7.45
CA TYR A 88 -3.55 2.64 -8.67
C TYR A 88 -5.03 3.02 -8.78
N LEU A 89 -5.77 2.84 -7.69
CA LEU A 89 -7.21 3.17 -7.68
C LEU A 89 -7.45 4.67 -7.89
N GLN A 90 -6.66 5.51 -7.27
CA GLN A 90 -6.81 6.95 -7.51
C GLN A 90 -6.52 7.31 -8.96
N ALA A 91 -5.51 6.69 -9.57
CA ALA A 91 -5.16 6.96 -10.96
C ALA A 91 -6.21 6.46 -11.94
N THR A 92 -6.83 5.31 -11.69
CA THR A 92 -7.79 4.69 -12.60
C THR A 92 -9.24 4.98 -12.25
N ARG A 93 -9.53 5.33 -11.00
CA ARG A 93 -10.87 5.59 -10.49
C ARG A 93 -10.87 6.81 -9.56
N PRO A 94 -10.60 8.01 -10.09
CA PRO A 94 -10.55 9.22 -9.26
C PRO A 94 -11.87 9.39 -8.48
N GLY A 95 -11.77 9.88 -7.25
CA GLY A 95 -12.93 10.06 -6.39
C GLY A 95 -13.28 8.85 -5.54
N SER A 96 -12.49 7.78 -5.63
CA SER A 96 -12.69 6.60 -4.79
C SER A 96 -12.41 6.93 -3.33
N GLU A 97 -13.18 6.30 -2.43
CA GLU A 97 -13.00 6.42 -0.99
C GLU A 97 -12.22 5.22 -0.50
N GLN A 98 -11.10 5.46 0.13
CA GLN A 98 -10.21 4.39 0.53
C GLN A 98 -9.89 4.46 2.02
N THR A 99 -9.95 3.31 2.67
CA THR A 99 -9.54 3.15 4.07
C THR A 99 -8.41 2.14 4.09
N VAL A 100 -7.33 2.47 4.78
CA VAL A 100 -6.22 1.54 4.97
C VAL A 100 -6.04 1.25 6.45
N VAL A 101 -5.88 -0.01 6.78
CA VAL A 101 -5.64 -0.47 8.15
C VAL A 101 -4.28 -1.12 8.20
N ASP A 102 -3.43 -0.66 9.11
CA ASP A 102 -2.12 -1.26 9.31
C ASP A 102 -1.77 -1.27 10.80
N LEU A 103 -1.12 -2.35 11.23
CA LEU A 103 -0.71 -2.52 12.61
C LEU A 103 0.43 -1.57 12.98
N ASP A 104 1.30 -1.27 12.03
CA ASP A 104 2.49 -0.44 12.23
C ASP A 104 2.15 1.04 12.07
N ARG A 105 2.01 1.73 13.20
CA ARG A 105 1.59 3.14 13.20
C ARG A 105 2.52 4.06 12.41
N GLU A 106 3.81 3.75 12.41
CA GLU A 106 4.79 4.60 11.74
C GLU A 106 4.80 4.41 10.23
N LEU A 107 4.30 3.27 9.74
CA LEU A 107 4.46 2.91 8.34
C LEU A 107 3.74 3.85 7.39
N VAL A 108 2.45 4.08 7.61
CA VAL A 108 1.67 4.91 6.70
C VAL A 108 2.20 6.35 6.69
N SER A 109 2.50 6.91 7.86
CA SER A 109 3.07 8.26 7.94
C SER A 109 4.39 8.37 7.20
N PHE A 110 5.24 7.36 7.36
CA PHE A 110 6.54 7.31 6.69
C PHE A 110 6.36 7.25 5.17
N VAL A 111 5.51 6.35 4.70
CA VAL A 111 5.25 6.20 3.27
C VAL A 111 4.70 7.49 2.68
N LEU A 112 3.74 8.13 3.35
CA LEU A 112 3.14 9.38 2.86
C LEU A 112 4.13 10.53 2.82
N ALA A 113 5.06 10.58 3.78
CA ALA A 113 6.08 11.61 3.81
C ALA A 113 7.11 11.45 2.67
N GLU A 114 7.51 10.21 2.40
CA GLU A 114 8.53 9.93 1.40
C GLU A 114 7.97 9.81 -0.01
N LEU A 115 6.76 9.28 -0.13
CA LEU A 115 6.10 8.98 -1.41
C LEU A 115 4.69 9.55 -1.40
N PRO A 116 4.51 10.85 -1.66
CA PRO A 116 3.18 11.47 -1.62
C PRO A 116 2.18 10.77 -2.53
N LEU A 117 0.92 10.76 -2.11
CA LEU A 117 -0.16 10.20 -2.92
C LEU A 117 -0.50 11.13 -4.09
N PRO A 118 -1.10 10.59 -5.16
CA PRO A 118 -1.64 11.43 -6.24
C PRO A 118 -2.61 12.47 -5.67
N ALA A 119 -2.64 13.64 -6.30
CA ALA A 119 -3.51 14.73 -5.87
C ALA A 119 -4.98 14.27 -5.83
N GLY A 120 -5.71 14.70 -4.81
CA GLY A 120 -7.12 14.39 -4.68
C GLY A 120 -7.44 13.03 -4.08
N THR A 121 -6.43 12.27 -3.67
CA THR A 121 -6.67 10.95 -3.07
C THR A 121 -7.40 11.08 -1.73
N ASP A 122 -8.51 10.37 -1.60
CA ASP A 122 -9.27 10.30 -0.35
C ASP A 122 -8.88 9.01 0.36
N LEU A 123 -8.01 9.13 1.36
CA LEU A 123 -7.50 8.00 2.11
C LEU A 123 -7.59 8.27 3.59
N VAL A 124 -8.25 7.35 4.31
CA VAL A 124 -8.29 7.34 5.78
C VAL A 124 -7.40 6.21 6.27
N SER A 125 -6.52 6.52 7.20
CA SER A 125 -5.59 5.56 7.77
C SER A 125 -6.01 5.20 9.19
N VAL A 126 -6.06 3.90 9.49
CA VAL A 126 -6.43 3.39 10.80
C VAL A 126 -5.30 2.48 11.30
N VAL A 127 -4.81 2.75 12.52
CA VAL A 127 -3.80 1.90 13.15
C VAL A 127 -4.53 0.84 13.98
N ALA A 128 -4.53 -0.39 13.51
CA ALA A 128 -5.23 -1.49 14.19
C ALA A 128 -4.79 -2.82 13.62
N ASP A 129 -5.12 -3.89 14.34
CA ASP A 129 -5.00 -5.24 13.81
C ASP A 129 -6.04 -5.39 12.70
N ALA A 130 -5.62 -5.86 11.54
CA ALA A 130 -6.49 -5.96 10.36
C ALA A 130 -7.73 -6.82 10.59
N ARG A 131 -7.60 -7.92 11.34
CA ARG A 131 -8.73 -8.83 11.61
C ARG A 131 -9.75 -8.16 12.51
N LEU A 132 -9.28 -7.51 13.57
CA LEU A 132 -10.16 -6.82 14.51
C LEU A 132 -10.86 -5.64 13.85
N ALA A 133 -10.13 -4.89 13.03
CA ALA A 133 -10.70 -3.76 12.30
C ALA A 133 -11.78 -4.21 11.33
N ALA A 134 -11.56 -5.32 10.62
CA ALA A 134 -12.54 -5.83 9.68
C ALA A 134 -13.85 -6.23 10.39
N VAL A 135 -13.73 -6.86 11.57
CA VAL A 135 -14.90 -7.24 12.37
C VAL A 135 -15.63 -6.00 12.86
N ASP A 136 -14.90 -5.01 13.39
CA ASP A 136 -15.50 -3.77 13.91
C ASP A 136 -16.22 -3.01 12.79
N LEU A 137 -15.65 -2.92 11.62
CA LEU A 137 -16.27 -2.23 10.49
C LEU A 137 -17.53 -2.96 10.02
N ALA A 138 -17.51 -4.29 10.03
CA ALA A 138 -18.67 -5.09 9.68
C ALA A 138 -19.80 -4.88 10.70
N LEU A 139 -19.46 -4.84 11.99
CA LEU A 139 -20.43 -4.61 13.06
C LEU A 139 -21.02 -3.19 12.99
N ASP A 140 -20.25 -2.21 12.53
CA ASP A 140 -20.70 -0.84 12.36
C ASP A 140 -21.55 -0.65 11.09
N GLY A 141 -21.75 -1.72 10.32
CA GLY A 141 -22.52 -1.65 9.09
C GLY A 141 -21.81 -0.98 7.92
N GLU A 142 -20.49 -0.83 8.01
CA GLU A 142 -19.71 -0.26 6.92
C GLU A 142 -19.70 -1.18 5.71
N ARG A 143 -19.84 -0.60 4.54
CA ARG A 143 -19.86 -1.36 3.30
C ARG A 143 -18.78 -0.89 2.35
N PHE A 144 -18.14 -1.85 1.69
CA PHE A 144 -17.10 -1.59 0.71
C PHE A 144 -17.39 -2.36 -0.57
N ASP A 145 -16.97 -1.80 -1.69
CA ASP A 145 -17.06 -2.49 -2.97
C ASP A 145 -16.04 -3.60 -3.08
N ALA A 146 -14.91 -3.44 -2.39
CA ALA A 146 -13.85 -4.45 -2.35
C ALA A 146 -13.09 -4.36 -1.04
N VAL A 147 -12.56 -5.49 -0.61
CA VAL A 147 -11.63 -5.58 0.51
C VAL A 147 -10.35 -6.23 -0.01
N VAL A 148 -9.24 -5.53 0.15
CA VAL A 148 -7.93 -6.00 -0.30
C VAL A 148 -7.15 -6.47 0.91
N LEU A 149 -6.63 -7.69 0.84
CA LEU A 149 -5.80 -8.25 1.89
C LEU A 149 -4.35 -8.27 1.40
N ASP A 150 -3.54 -7.38 1.93
CA ASP A 150 -2.13 -7.25 1.55
C ASP A 150 -1.28 -7.13 2.81
N ILE A 151 -1.36 -8.16 3.66
CA ILE A 151 -0.62 -8.21 4.91
C ILE A 151 0.46 -9.30 4.89
N GLY A 152 1.06 -9.48 3.72
CA GLY A 152 2.16 -10.40 3.59
C GLY A 152 3.41 -9.88 4.31
N THR A 153 4.19 -10.77 4.88
CA THR A 153 5.45 -10.45 5.53
C THR A 153 6.57 -11.14 4.78
N GLY A 154 7.19 -10.39 3.86
CA GLY A 154 8.29 -10.92 3.10
C GLY A 154 7.90 -12.08 2.21
N GLU A 155 8.81 -13.02 2.05
CA GLU A 155 8.62 -14.17 1.17
C GLU A 155 7.43 -15.03 1.55
N GLU A 156 7.24 -15.24 2.84
CA GLU A 156 6.14 -16.06 3.32
C GLU A 156 4.80 -15.50 2.92
N GLY A 157 4.61 -14.20 3.07
CA GLY A 157 3.39 -13.55 2.66
C GLY A 157 3.17 -13.64 1.16
N ALA A 158 4.22 -13.43 0.39
CA ALA A 158 4.15 -13.50 -1.07
C ALA A 158 3.83 -14.91 -1.56
N GLU A 159 4.43 -15.92 -0.94
CA GLU A 159 4.14 -17.30 -1.25
C GLU A 159 2.69 -17.66 -0.97
N HIS A 160 2.21 -17.25 0.18
CA HIS A 160 0.83 -17.51 0.57
C HIS A 160 -0.16 -16.87 -0.41
N LEU A 161 0.12 -15.68 -0.86
CA LEU A 161 -0.72 -14.99 -1.83
C LEU A 161 -0.67 -15.61 -3.22
N ARG A 162 0.40 -16.29 -3.56
CA ARG A 162 0.50 -17.01 -4.82
C ARG A 162 -0.25 -18.34 -4.82
N GLY A 163 -0.40 -18.92 -3.66
CA GLY A 163 -1.11 -20.19 -3.46
C GLY A 163 -2.59 -20.04 -3.62
#